data_70ef4929f07c7b8b165287991241b7cd
#
_entry.id   70ef4929f07c7b8b165287991241b7cd
#
_cell.length_a   1.000
_cell.length_b   1.000
_cell.length_c   1.000
_cell.angle_alpha   90.00
_cell.angle_beta   90.00
_cell.angle_gamma   90.00
#
_symmetry.space_group_name_H-M   'P 1'
#
loop_
_entity.id
_entity.type
_entity.pdbx_description
1 polymer ?
#
loop_
_entity_poly.entity_id
_entity_poly.type
_entity_poly.pdbx_seq_one_letter_code
_entity_poly.pdbx_strand_id
1 'polypeptide(L)'
;QPEIFYDLKDALPQYEFVVCQEKSLKKYEYHNLLAESKLVFSANLQETLGISGYEGLILDCMVMVPDRLSYKEMFIDTMKYPDAWTKDMQSYQQNKQKIMDRIVDIMENYSKYVAEIEKQKKKLQTEFFHGKNLYEAINESIIT
;
A
#
# COMPACT_ATOMS: atom_id res chain seq x y z
N GLN A 1 9.18 8.58 0.06
CA GLN A 1 10.42 8.08 0.65
C GLN A 1 10.86 6.78 -0.03
N PRO A 2 11.43 6.86 -1.22
CA PRO A 2 11.83 5.67 -1.96
C PRO A 2 12.90 4.84 -1.26
N GLU A 3 13.72 5.45 -0.42
CA GLU A 3 14.78 4.77 0.31
C GLU A 3 14.24 3.66 1.22
N ILE A 4 13.08 3.90 1.82
CA ILE A 4 12.43 2.91 2.70
C ILE A 4 12.05 1.67 1.88
N PHE A 5 11.48 1.89 0.70
CA PHE A 5 11.05 0.80 -0.15
C PHE A 5 12.24 -0.04 -0.65
N TYR A 6 13.32 0.61 -1.06
CA TYR A 6 14.52 -0.10 -1.51
C TYR A 6 15.17 -0.89 -0.38
N ASP A 7 15.19 -0.33 0.83
CA ASP A 7 15.74 -1.03 1.97
C ASP A 7 14.91 -2.27 2.32
N LEU A 8 13.57 -2.15 2.26
CA LEU A 8 12.68 -3.30 2.48
C LEU A 8 12.85 -4.35 1.39
N LYS A 9 13.04 -3.93 0.15
CA LYS A 9 13.28 -4.83 -0.97
C LYS A 9 14.53 -5.69 -0.72
N ASP A 10 15.60 -5.07 -0.26
CA ASP A 10 16.84 -5.77 0.05
C ASP A 10 16.69 -6.69 1.27
N ALA A 11 15.88 -6.28 2.24
CA ALA A 11 15.68 -7.03 3.48
C ALA A 11 14.74 -8.24 3.31
N LEU A 12 13.88 -8.22 2.30
CA LEU A 12 12.87 -9.27 2.04
C LEU A 12 13.02 -9.82 0.62
N PRO A 13 14.15 -10.47 0.31
CA PRO A 13 14.44 -10.92 -1.07
C PRO A 13 13.50 -12.02 -1.56
N GLN A 14 12.75 -12.67 -0.68
CA GLN A 14 11.78 -13.69 -1.06
C GLN A 14 10.53 -13.12 -1.75
N TYR A 15 10.34 -11.81 -1.70
CA TYR A 15 9.22 -11.15 -2.37
C TYR A 15 9.72 -10.22 -3.48
N GLU A 16 8.90 -10.04 -4.51
CA GLU A 16 9.20 -9.10 -5.58
C GLU A 16 8.63 -7.73 -5.23
N PHE A 17 9.50 -6.73 -5.17
CA PHE A 17 9.16 -5.34 -4.90
C PHE A 17 9.22 -4.55 -6.21
N VAL A 18 8.11 -3.91 -6.59
CA VAL A 18 8.02 -3.17 -7.84
C VAL A 18 7.72 -1.70 -7.54
N VAL A 19 8.60 -0.81 -8.00
CA VAL A 19 8.40 0.64 -7.92
C VAL A 19 7.76 1.09 -9.23
N CYS A 20 6.47 1.35 -9.21
CA CYS A 20 5.70 1.66 -10.41
C CYS A 20 6.17 2.92 -11.14
N GLN A 21 6.64 3.91 -10.39
CA GLN A 21 7.14 5.17 -10.96
C GLN A 21 8.35 4.98 -11.87
N GLU A 22 9.13 3.93 -11.65
CA GLU A 22 10.32 3.66 -12.45
C GLU A 22 10.01 2.93 -13.75
N LYS A 23 8.81 2.40 -13.90
CA LYS A 23 8.47 1.50 -15.00
C LYS A 23 7.56 2.08 -16.06
N SER A 24 7.24 3.34 -16.04
CA SER A 24 6.38 3.97 -17.06
C SER A 24 5.25 3.06 -17.55
N LEU A 25 4.53 2.42 -16.63
CA LEU A 25 3.52 1.43 -16.95
C LEU A 25 2.30 2.07 -17.61
N LYS A 26 1.78 1.42 -18.64
CA LYS A 26 0.48 1.76 -19.19
C LYS A 26 -0.60 1.29 -18.20
N LYS A 27 -1.80 1.88 -18.35
CA LYS A 27 -2.93 1.61 -17.47
C LYS A 27 -3.23 0.11 -17.30
N TYR A 28 -3.33 -0.63 -18.41
CA TYR A 28 -3.63 -2.04 -18.35
C TYR A 28 -2.48 -2.86 -17.74
N GLU A 29 -1.23 -2.45 -17.99
CA GLU A 29 -0.05 -3.10 -17.40
C GLU A 29 -0.04 -2.96 -15.88
N TYR A 30 -0.39 -1.77 -15.40
CA TYR A 30 -0.50 -1.50 -13.99
C TYR A 30 -1.61 -2.34 -13.34
N HIS A 31 -2.79 -2.41 -13.97
CA HIS A 31 -3.88 -3.21 -13.45
C HIS A 31 -3.55 -4.69 -13.42
N ASN A 32 -2.84 -5.19 -14.43
CA ASN A 32 -2.40 -6.57 -14.45
C ASN A 32 -1.41 -6.85 -13.31
N LEU A 33 -0.50 -5.92 -13.07
CA LEU A 33 0.46 -6.04 -11.96
C LEU A 33 -0.26 -6.07 -10.62
N LEU A 34 -1.23 -5.18 -10.40
CA LEU A 34 -2.03 -5.18 -9.18
C LEU A 34 -2.81 -6.48 -9.02
N ALA A 35 -3.38 -7.02 -10.10
CA ALA A 35 -4.14 -8.25 -10.03
C ALA A 35 -3.29 -9.45 -9.59
N GLU A 36 -1.99 -9.40 -9.85
CA GLU A 36 -1.04 -10.42 -9.46
C GLU A 36 -0.41 -10.18 -8.09
N SER A 37 -0.69 -9.03 -7.47
CA SER A 37 -0.05 -8.59 -6.24
C SER A 37 -0.92 -8.85 -5.04
N LYS A 38 -0.30 -8.97 -3.86
CA LYS A 38 -1.01 -9.14 -2.59
C LYS A 38 -1.03 -7.88 -1.75
N LEU A 39 -0.07 -6.97 -1.95
CA LEU A 39 0.10 -5.83 -1.05
C LEU A 39 0.53 -4.58 -1.81
N VAL A 40 -0.16 -3.48 -1.53
CA VAL A 40 0.25 -2.13 -1.94
C VAL A 40 0.76 -1.41 -0.69
N PHE A 41 2.01 -0.96 -0.75
CA PHE A 41 2.67 -0.30 0.37
C PHE A 41 2.95 1.17 0.05
N SER A 42 2.68 2.05 1.01
CA SER A 42 3.01 3.47 0.90
C SER A 42 3.72 3.96 2.16
N ALA A 43 4.72 4.83 1.95
CA ALA A 43 5.37 5.59 3.01
C ALA A 43 5.39 7.08 2.66
N ASN A 44 4.37 7.54 1.95
CA ASN A 44 4.27 8.93 1.48
C ASN A 44 4.21 9.93 2.62
N LEU A 45 4.97 11.01 2.49
CA LEU A 45 4.96 12.13 3.43
C LEU A 45 4.06 13.27 2.97
N GLN A 46 3.67 13.27 1.70
CA GLN A 46 2.85 14.33 1.12
C GLN A 46 1.40 13.89 0.98
N GLU A 47 0.51 14.87 0.88
CA GLU A 47 -0.91 14.62 0.71
C GLU A 47 -1.19 13.84 -0.57
N THR A 48 -2.01 12.81 -0.46
CA THR A 48 -2.49 12.03 -1.60
C THR A 48 -3.98 11.74 -1.42
N LEU A 49 -4.64 11.36 -2.51
CA LEU A 49 -6.05 10.99 -2.47
C LEU A 49 -6.27 9.49 -2.21
N GLY A 50 -5.19 8.74 -2.04
CA GLY A 50 -5.30 7.30 -1.80
C GLY A 50 -5.83 6.49 -2.98
N ILE A 51 -5.80 7.06 -4.18
CA ILE A 51 -6.38 6.42 -5.38
C ILE A 51 -5.71 5.10 -5.70
N SER A 52 -4.38 5.04 -5.60
CA SER A 52 -3.63 3.79 -5.87
C SER A 52 -3.99 2.70 -4.88
N GLY A 53 -4.17 3.06 -3.60
CA GLY A 53 -4.62 2.11 -2.60
C GLY A 53 -6.00 1.56 -2.92
N TYR A 54 -6.90 2.42 -3.35
CA TYR A 54 -8.25 1.99 -3.72
C TYR A 54 -8.24 1.09 -4.96
N GLU A 55 -7.44 1.43 -5.98
CA GLU A 55 -7.30 0.57 -7.15
C GLU A 55 -6.76 -0.81 -6.78
N GLY A 56 -5.79 -0.86 -5.85
CA GLY A 56 -5.29 -2.13 -5.32
C GLY A 56 -6.38 -2.93 -4.63
N LEU A 57 -7.20 -2.27 -3.80
CA LEU A 57 -8.31 -2.94 -3.10
C LEU A 57 -9.34 -3.51 -4.05
N ILE A 58 -9.68 -2.80 -5.13
CA ILE A 58 -10.60 -3.31 -6.15
C ILE A 58 -10.09 -4.61 -6.74
N LEU A 59 -8.77 -4.75 -6.87
CA LEU A 59 -8.11 -5.95 -7.40
C LEU A 59 -7.63 -6.89 -6.30
N ASP A 60 -8.23 -6.75 -5.11
CA ASP A 60 -8.04 -7.62 -3.95
C ASP A 60 -6.65 -7.60 -3.34
N CYS A 61 -5.91 -6.49 -3.49
CA CYS A 61 -4.67 -6.29 -2.74
C CYS A 61 -4.96 -5.81 -1.33
N MET A 62 -4.18 -6.26 -0.38
CA MET A 62 -4.10 -5.64 0.94
C MET A 62 -3.36 -4.32 0.81
N VAL A 63 -3.63 -3.37 1.67
CA VAL A 63 -3.00 -2.05 1.64
C VAL A 63 -2.31 -1.77 2.97
N MET A 64 -1.16 -1.14 2.91
CA MET A 64 -0.40 -0.77 4.09
C MET A 64 0.06 0.68 3.93
N VAL A 65 -0.60 1.60 4.64
CA VAL A 65 -0.37 3.04 4.55
C VAL A 65 -0.11 3.61 5.94
N PRO A 66 0.62 4.74 6.03
CA PRO A 66 0.85 5.36 7.33
C PRO A 66 -0.41 6.06 7.83
N ASP A 67 -0.57 6.13 9.15
CA ASP A 67 -1.69 6.81 9.81
C ASP A 67 -1.42 8.32 9.84
N ARG A 68 -1.47 8.92 8.65
CA ARG A 68 -1.25 10.35 8.46
C ARG A 68 -1.96 10.84 7.21
N LEU A 69 -2.02 12.16 7.01
CA LEU A 69 -2.65 12.80 5.85
C LEU A 69 -4.11 12.33 5.71
N SER A 70 -4.60 12.26 4.50
CA SER A 70 -5.95 11.78 4.22
C SER A 70 -6.15 10.31 4.58
N TYR A 71 -5.07 9.54 4.72
CA TYR A 71 -5.16 8.13 5.08
C TYR A 71 -5.83 7.89 6.43
N LYS A 72 -5.73 8.85 7.35
CA LYS A 72 -6.38 8.75 8.66
C LYS A 72 -7.86 8.51 8.56
N GLU A 73 -8.51 9.19 7.61
CA GLU A 73 -9.96 9.13 7.43
C GLU A 73 -10.39 8.03 6.46
N MET A 74 -9.57 7.76 5.47
CA MET A 74 -9.91 6.87 4.36
C MET A 74 -9.75 5.40 4.70
N PHE A 75 -8.76 5.05 5.53
CA PHE A 75 -8.38 3.66 5.74
C PHE A 75 -8.70 3.19 7.16
N ILE A 76 -9.15 1.94 7.28
CA ILE A 76 -9.41 1.30 8.57
C ILE A 76 -8.08 0.94 9.24
N ASP A 77 -8.12 0.67 10.55
CA ASP A 77 -6.91 0.46 11.35
C ASP A 77 -6.03 -0.68 10.84
N THR A 78 -6.61 -1.75 10.34
CA THR A 78 -5.84 -2.89 9.80
C THR A 78 -5.03 -2.53 8.55
N MET A 79 -5.42 -1.47 7.85
CA MET A 79 -4.71 -0.98 6.64
C MET A 79 -3.66 0.07 6.97
N LYS A 80 -3.65 0.57 8.19
CA LYS A 80 -2.74 1.64 8.60
C LYS A 80 -1.68 1.13 9.57
N TYR A 81 -0.48 1.71 9.47
CA TYR A 81 0.57 1.53 10.47
C TYR A 81 0.87 2.89 11.11
N PRO A 82 1.47 2.90 12.32
CA PRO A 82 1.73 4.15 13.02
C PRO A 82 2.58 5.13 12.19
N ASP A 83 2.20 6.40 12.20
CA ASP A 83 2.90 7.47 11.49
C ASP A 83 4.40 7.46 11.80
N ALA A 84 4.75 7.25 13.05
CA ALA A 84 6.14 7.28 13.51
C ALA A 84 7.03 6.23 12.86
N TRP A 85 6.46 5.13 12.30
CA TRP A 85 7.27 4.08 11.70
C TRP A 85 8.01 4.53 10.44
N THR A 86 7.47 5.50 9.72
CA THR A 86 8.05 5.96 8.45
C THR A 86 8.11 7.49 8.37
N LYS A 87 8.13 8.16 9.52
CA LYS A 87 8.18 9.62 9.57
C LYS A 87 9.47 10.15 8.94
N ASP A 88 10.58 9.48 9.16
CA ASP A 88 11.89 9.75 8.56
C ASP A 88 12.71 8.46 8.56
N MET A 89 13.93 8.52 7.99
CA MET A 89 14.78 7.32 7.92
C MET A 89 15.21 6.81 9.28
N GLN A 90 15.44 7.70 10.24
CA GLN A 90 15.82 7.30 11.60
C GLN A 90 14.68 6.53 12.27
N SER A 91 13.47 7.05 12.20
CA SER A 91 12.28 6.39 12.75
C SER A 91 12.02 5.05 12.06
N TYR A 92 12.19 5.01 10.75
CA TYR A 92 12.06 3.78 9.99
C TYR A 92 13.06 2.71 10.47
N GLN A 93 14.33 3.07 10.65
CA GLN A 93 15.34 2.11 11.10
C GLN A 93 15.00 1.56 12.49
N GLN A 94 14.45 2.38 13.37
CA GLN A 94 14.03 1.95 14.71
C GLN A 94 12.84 0.99 14.66
N ASN A 95 12.00 1.09 13.64
CA ASN A 95 10.77 0.31 13.53
C ASN A 95 10.77 -0.69 12.37
N LYS A 96 11.90 -0.83 11.70
CA LYS A 96 12.05 -1.68 10.50
C LYS A 96 11.55 -3.11 10.74
N GLN A 97 11.92 -3.71 11.87
CA GLN A 97 11.53 -5.09 12.15
C GLN A 97 10.01 -5.22 12.25
N LYS A 98 9.35 -4.25 12.86
CA LYS A 98 7.88 -4.25 12.98
C LYS A 98 7.21 -4.16 11.60
N ILE A 99 7.78 -3.33 10.72
CA ILE A 99 7.28 -3.18 9.34
C ILE A 99 7.46 -4.50 8.58
N MET A 100 8.65 -5.09 8.68
CA MET A 100 8.95 -6.38 8.03
C MET A 100 8.03 -7.48 8.50
N ASP A 101 7.82 -7.58 9.82
CA ASP A 101 6.94 -8.60 10.39
C ASP A 101 5.52 -8.46 9.87
N ARG A 102 5.04 -7.24 9.74
CA ARG A 102 3.70 -6.99 9.21
C ARG A 102 3.59 -7.33 7.73
N ILE A 103 4.59 -6.98 6.94
CA ILE A 103 4.62 -7.34 5.51
C ILE A 103 4.61 -8.86 5.35
N VAL A 104 5.46 -9.56 6.10
CA VAL A 104 5.52 -11.03 6.06
C VAL A 104 4.18 -11.65 6.46
N ASP A 105 3.55 -11.15 7.53
CA ASP A 105 2.25 -11.66 7.96
C ASP A 105 1.20 -11.51 6.86
N ILE A 106 1.15 -10.37 6.20
CA ILE A 106 0.22 -10.14 5.09
C ILE A 106 0.51 -11.09 3.93
N MET A 107 1.77 -11.19 3.54
CA MET A 107 2.16 -12.02 2.39
C MET A 107 1.96 -13.52 2.63
N GLU A 108 2.25 -14.00 3.84
CA GLU A 108 2.16 -15.43 4.16
C GLU A 108 0.76 -15.84 4.62
N ASN A 109 -0.03 -14.91 5.14
CA ASN A 109 -1.36 -15.19 5.69
C ASN A 109 -2.43 -14.32 5.03
N TYR A 110 -2.32 -14.09 3.73
CA TYR A 110 -3.21 -13.22 2.98
C TYR A 110 -4.69 -13.51 3.22
N SER A 111 -5.08 -14.78 3.27
CA SER A 111 -6.49 -15.16 3.45
C SER A 111 -7.11 -14.61 4.73
N LYS A 112 -6.30 -14.34 5.74
CA LYS A 112 -6.72 -13.75 7.00
C LYS A 112 -7.23 -12.31 6.83
N TYR A 113 -6.81 -11.65 5.77
CA TYR A 113 -7.12 -10.25 5.50
C TYR A 113 -8.25 -10.02 4.50
N VAL A 114 -8.81 -11.06 3.91
CA VAL A 114 -9.84 -10.95 2.87
C VAL A 114 -11.05 -10.14 3.34
N ALA A 115 -11.54 -10.44 4.55
CA ALA A 115 -12.69 -9.72 5.13
C ALA A 115 -12.37 -8.23 5.34
N GLU A 116 -11.13 -7.92 5.74
CA GLU A 116 -10.69 -6.54 5.94
C GLU A 116 -10.58 -5.79 4.61
N ILE A 117 -10.12 -6.46 3.56
CA ILE A 117 -10.06 -5.88 2.22
C ILE A 117 -11.46 -5.51 1.74
N GLU A 118 -12.44 -6.40 1.91
CA GLU A 118 -13.83 -6.13 1.50
C GLU A 118 -14.44 -4.97 2.31
N LYS A 119 -14.19 -4.93 3.60
CA LYS A 119 -14.68 -3.86 4.48
C LYS A 119 -14.09 -2.51 4.06
N GLN A 120 -12.80 -2.46 3.78
CA GLN A 120 -12.11 -1.24 3.36
C GLN A 120 -12.58 -0.78 1.99
N LYS A 121 -12.74 -1.71 1.06
CA LYS A 121 -13.23 -1.44 -0.29
C LYS A 121 -14.60 -0.75 -0.23
N LYS A 122 -15.51 -1.30 0.57
CA LYS A 122 -16.85 -0.75 0.73
C LYS A 122 -16.82 0.67 1.31
N LYS A 123 -15.98 0.90 2.32
CA LYS A 123 -15.83 2.23 2.92
C LYS A 123 -15.42 3.28 1.89
N LEU A 124 -14.42 2.99 1.08
CA LEU A 124 -13.94 3.93 0.08
C LEU A 124 -14.95 4.16 -1.03
N GLN A 125 -15.63 3.12 -1.50
CA GLN A 125 -16.66 3.25 -2.52
C GLN A 125 -17.83 4.12 -2.05
N THR A 126 -18.20 4.00 -0.79
CA THR A 126 -19.36 4.70 -0.23
C THR A 126 -19.02 6.14 0.14
N GLU A 127 -17.85 6.38 0.73
CA GLU A 127 -17.53 7.67 1.37
C GLU A 127 -16.62 8.57 0.55
N PHE A 128 -15.76 8.02 -0.31
CA PHE A 128 -14.69 8.82 -0.94
C PHE A 128 -14.67 8.79 -2.46
N PHE A 129 -14.85 7.65 -3.09
CA PHE A 129 -14.66 7.49 -4.54
C PHE A 129 -15.95 7.22 -5.30
N HIS A 130 -17.07 7.63 -4.75
CA HIS A 130 -18.37 7.46 -5.39
C HIS A 130 -18.39 8.19 -6.74
N GLY A 131 -18.56 7.43 -7.84
CA GLY A 131 -18.63 7.97 -9.19
C GLY A 131 -17.35 8.55 -9.74
N LYS A 132 -16.21 8.39 -9.06
CA LYS A 132 -14.94 8.97 -9.48
C LYS A 132 -14.19 8.07 -10.46
N ASN A 133 -13.48 8.69 -11.43
CA ASN A 133 -12.57 7.95 -12.29
C ASN A 133 -11.31 7.59 -11.50
N LEU A 134 -10.98 6.29 -11.46
CA LEU A 134 -9.89 5.77 -10.65
C LEU A 134 -8.56 5.63 -11.40
N TYR A 135 -8.50 6.06 -12.64
CA TYR A 135 -7.31 5.86 -13.47
C TYR A 135 -6.34 7.02 -13.38
N GLU A 136 -5.85 7.26 -12.18
CA GLU A 136 -4.87 8.31 -11.91
C GLU A 136 -3.43 7.78 -11.93
N ALA A 137 -2.46 8.70 -11.93
CA ALA A 137 -1.06 8.34 -11.81
C ALA A 137 -0.78 7.72 -10.45
N ILE A 138 0.16 6.77 -10.39
CA ILE A 138 0.42 5.99 -9.20
C ILE A 138 1.71 6.44 -8.55
N ASN A 139 1.65 6.69 -7.25
CA ASN A 139 2.78 7.11 -6.44
C ASN A 139 3.22 6.07 -5.43
N GLU A 140 2.50 4.98 -5.30
CA GLU A 140 2.80 3.92 -4.35
C GLU A 140 3.61 2.79 -4.98
N SER A 141 4.15 1.94 -4.13
CA SER A 141 4.92 0.78 -4.53
C SER A 141 4.13 -0.50 -4.29
N ILE A 142 4.38 -1.50 -5.12
CA ILE A 142 3.64 -2.76 -5.11
C ILE A 142 4.55 -3.90 -4.72
N ILE A 143 4.03 -4.80 -3.89
CA ILE A 143 4.73 -6.00 -3.44
C ILE A 143 3.96 -7.23 -3.95
N THR A 144 4.64 -8.06 -4.68
CA THR A 144 4.10 -9.31 -5.22
C THR A 144 4.75 -10.55 -4.63
#